data_9e278a3687e5bcef551a6f636d5ea6ab
#
_entry.id   9e278a3687e5bcef551a6f636d5ea6ab
#
_cell.length_a   1.000
_cell.length_b   1.000
_cell.length_c   1.000
_cell.angle_alpha   90.00
_cell.angle_beta   90.00
_cell.angle_gamma   90.00
#
_symmetry.space_group_name_H-M   'P 1'
#
loop_
_entity.id
_entity.type
_entity.pdbx_description
1 polymer ?
#
loop_
_entity_poly.entity_id
_entity_poly.type
_entity_poly.pdbx_seq_one_letter_code
_entity_poly.pdbx_strand_id
1 'polypeptide(L)'
;MQSVRDSDGAWHCGGSLESSHHPLHGICMNRNSLGVEMCSDKVNGKFIITAQTVDRTVELVKMLMAKYNIDADHVVRHYDVTGKDCPEPWVLDESQWKSFKARLTAKETPKEEKPMTDKEFTAFLNRYQAEKANQKPHPYAAEAWQAATDAGIMDGTKPQSPLTREQLAVILQRLGLTGKGVK
;
A
#
# COMPACT_ATOMS: atom_id res chain seq x y z
N MET A 1 1.42 6.27 -4.11
CA MET A 1 0.71 7.59 -4.10
C MET A 1 1.64 8.61 -4.74
N GLN A 2 1.16 9.42 -5.67
CA GLN A 2 1.92 10.55 -6.21
C GLN A 2 1.65 11.79 -5.35
N SER A 3 2.68 12.36 -4.73
CA SER A 3 2.55 13.51 -3.83
C SER A 3 2.61 14.86 -4.56
N VAL A 4 3.38 14.91 -5.65
CA VAL A 4 3.55 16.10 -6.50
C VAL A 4 3.38 15.68 -7.96
N ARG A 5 2.73 16.50 -8.80
CA ARG A 5 2.58 16.18 -10.22
C ARG A 5 3.95 16.23 -10.91
N ASP A 6 4.14 15.39 -11.93
CA ASP A 6 5.41 15.31 -12.66
C ASP A 6 5.78 16.65 -13.36
N SER A 7 4.77 17.50 -13.62
CA SER A 7 4.97 18.85 -14.20
C SER A 7 5.44 19.89 -13.18
N ASP A 8 5.37 19.57 -11.91
CA ASP A 8 5.64 20.51 -10.82
C ASP A 8 7.01 20.19 -10.19
N GLY A 9 7.77 21.23 -9.85
CA GLY A 9 9.07 21.05 -9.18
C GLY A 9 8.90 20.67 -7.72
N ALA A 10 9.36 19.49 -7.32
CA ALA A 10 9.43 19.07 -5.93
C ALA A 10 10.84 19.26 -5.36
N TRP A 11 10.91 19.50 -4.03
CA TRP A 11 12.19 19.60 -3.34
C TRP A 11 12.64 18.21 -2.89
N HIS A 12 13.55 17.55 -3.63
CA HIS A 12 14.00 16.19 -3.36
C HIS A 12 15.52 15.96 -3.51
N CYS A 13 16.22 16.85 -4.23
CA CYS A 13 17.67 16.78 -4.42
C CYS A 13 18.42 17.85 -3.60
N GLY A 14 17.73 18.56 -2.69
CA GLY A 14 18.33 19.59 -1.86
C GLY A 14 19.11 18.99 -0.70
N GLY A 15 20.06 19.73 -0.19
CA GLY A 15 20.85 19.40 1.00
C GLY A 15 21.98 20.37 1.17
N SER A 16 22.59 20.40 2.37
CA SER A 16 23.75 21.23 2.61
C SER A 16 24.95 20.73 1.83
N LEU A 17 25.72 21.65 1.33
CA LEU A 17 26.78 21.49 0.36
C LEU A 17 28.13 20.98 0.95
N GLU A 18 28.13 20.15 1.97
CA GLU A 18 29.36 19.40 2.30
C GLU A 18 29.79 18.46 1.17
N SER A 19 28.99 18.41 0.13
CA SER A 19 29.02 17.42 -0.96
C SER A 19 29.64 17.92 -2.24
N SER A 20 30.50 18.95 -2.25
CA SER A 20 31.22 19.40 -3.45
C SER A 20 32.04 18.32 -4.17
N HIS A 21 32.17 17.14 -3.56
CA HIS A 21 32.91 15.98 -4.07
C HIS A 21 32.00 14.89 -4.64
N HIS A 22 30.67 15.01 -4.56
CA HIS A 22 29.75 14.04 -5.13
C HIS A 22 29.58 14.30 -6.63
N PRO A 23 29.70 13.27 -7.48
CA PRO A 23 29.83 13.47 -8.93
C PRO A 23 28.58 14.11 -9.58
N LEU A 24 27.42 13.99 -8.96
CA LEU A 24 26.17 14.52 -9.48
C LEU A 24 25.74 15.84 -8.84
N HIS A 25 26.58 16.39 -7.94
CA HIS A 25 26.31 17.67 -7.30
C HIS A 25 26.24 18.80 -8.32
N GLY A 26 25.16 19.59 -8.30
CA GLY A 26 24.92 20.65 -9.26
C GLY A 26 24.50 20.19 -10.67
N ILE A 27 24.54 18.88 -10.94
CA ILE A 27 24.07 18.25 -12.18
C ILE A 27 22.63 17.77 -12.00
N CYS A 28 22.38 16.91 -11.02
CA CYS A 28 21.04 16.48 -10.65
C CYS A 28 20.42 17.52 -9.70
N MET A 29 19.32 18.12 -10.10
CA MET A 29 18.64 19.20 -9.38
C MET A 29 17.13 18.99 -9.38
N ASN A 30 16.43 19.62 -8.45
CA ASN A 30 14.96 19.54 -8.32
C ASN A 30 14.21 19.83 -9.62
N ARG A 31 14.76 20.66 -10.51
CA ARG A 31 14.12 21.06 -11.77
C ARG A 31 14.32 20.09 -12.94
N ASN A 32 15.28 19.19 -12.85
CA ASN A 32 15.63 18.27 -13.92
C ASN A 32 15.62 16.80 -13.52
N SER A 33 15.00 16.48 -12.39
CA SER A 33 14.89 15.11 -11.87
C SER A 33 13.56 14.88 -11.18
N LEU A 34 13.23 13.60 -10.95
CA LEU A 34 12.08 13.15 -10.21
C LEU A 34 12.56 12.48 -8.91
N GLY A 35 11.90 12.79 -7.80
CA GLY A 35 12.14 12.12 -6.51
C GLY A 35 11.19 10.95 -6.31
N VAL A 36 11.76 9.80 -5.92
CA VAL A 36 10.98 8.62 -5.49
C VAL A 36 11.26 8.37 -4.02
N GLU A 37 10.24 8.52 -3.20
CA GLU A 37 10.31 8.28 -1.75
C GLU A 37 9.88 6.85 -1.43
N MET A 38 10.68 6.16 -0.63
CA MET A 38 10.42 4.78 -0.19
C MET A 38 10.03 4.75 1.27
N CYS A 39 8.99 3.99 1.61
CA CYS A 39 8.70 3.69 3.01
C CYS A 39 9.80 2.83 3.62
N SER A 40 10.18 3.15 4.84
CA SER A 40 11.15 2.37 5.63
C SER A 40 10.59 2.12 7.03
N ASP A 41 10.94 0.97 7.60
CA ASP A 41 10.67 0.65 8.99
C ASP A 41 11.92 0.93 9.83
N LYS A 42 11.73 1.12 11.14
CA LYS A 42 12.84 1.26 12.08
C LYS A 42 12.86 0.05 13.03
N VAL A 43 13.87 -0.80 12.88
CA VAL A 43 14.05 -2.00 13.69
C VAL A 43 15.37 -1.92 14.45
N ASN A 44 15.32 -2.01 15.78
CA ASN A 44 16.51 -1.89 16.63
C ASN A 44 17.35 -0.62 16.35
N GLY A 45 16.67 0.49 16.08
CA GLY A 45 17.32 1.76 15.80
C GLY A 45 17.85 1.97 14.38
N LYS A 46 17.81 0.93 13.52
CA LYS A 46 18.26 0.97 12.12
C LYS A 46 17.08 1.05 11.17
N PHE A 47 17.21 1.83 10.10
CA PHE A 47 16.23 1.82 9.01
C PHE A 47 16.38 0.57 8.16
N ILE A 48 15.26 -0.01 7.78
CA ILE A 48 15.18 -1.12 6.83
C ILE A 48 14.16 -0.81 5.75
N ILE A 49 14.42 -1.25 4.53
CA ILE A 49 13.47 -1.20 3.42
C ILE A 49 13.03 -2.63 3.15
N THR A 50 11.74 -2.91 3.30
CA THR A 50 11.23 -4.27 3.11
C THR A 50 11.36 -4.72 1.65
N ALA A 51 11.47 -6.02 1.43
CA ALA A 51 11.51 -6.59 0.08
C ALA A 51 10.30 -6.16 -0.75
N GLN A 52 9.12 -6.09 -0.14
CA GLN A 52 7.90 -5.63 -0.80
C GLN A 52 8.01 -4.16 -1.25
N THR A 53 8.57 -3.27 -0.41
CA THR A 53 8.82 -1.87 -0.78
C THR A 53 9.79 -1.80 -1.95
N VAL A 54 10.88 -2.58 -1.91
CA VAL A 54 11.86 -2.64 -3.01
C VAL A 54 11.20 -3.13 -4.30
N ASP A 55 10.37 -4.18 -4.25
CA ASP A 55 9.64 -4.71 -5.40
C ASP A 55 8.78 -3.63 -6.07
N ARG A 56 7.96 -2.94 -5.28
CA ARG A 56 7.09 -1.87 -5.79
C ARG A 56 7.89 -0.67 -6.30
N THR A 57 9.03 -0.38 -5.68
CA THR A 57 9.91 0.70 -6.16
C THR A 57 10.53 0.34 -7.51
N VAL A 58 10.95 -0.90 -7.72
CA VAL A 58 11.44 -1.37 -9.04
C VAL A 58 10.37 -1.19 -10.11
N GLU A 59 9.13 -1.63 -9.85
CA GLU A 59 8.00 -1.48 -10.77
C GLU A 59 7.76 0.00 -11.13
N LEU A 60 7.68 0.87 -10.12
CA LEU A 60 7.49 2.32 -10.30
C LEU A 60 8.62 2.96 -11.10
N VAL A 61 9.87 2.66 -10.72
CA VAL A 61 11.04 3.27 -11.38
C VAL A 61 11.14 2.82 -12.83
N LYS A 62 10.91 1.54 -13.15
CA LYS A 62 10.85 1.07 -14.54
C LYS A 62 9.77 1.78 -15.36
N MET A 63 8.59 1.99 -14.77
CA MET A 63 7.52 2.75 -15.42
C MET A 63 7.96 4.20 -15.73
N LEU A 64 8.61 4.86 -14.76
CA LEU A 64 9.12 6.23 -14.95
C LEU A 64 10.25 6.28 -15.95
N MET A 65 11.19 5.31 -15.94
CA MET A 65 12.24 5.18 -16.94
C MET A 65 11.66 5.07 -18.35
N ALA A 66 10.67 4.24 -18.55
CA ALA A 66 9.99 4.09 -19.84
C ALA A 66 9.24 5.37 -20.25
N LYS A 67 8.52 6.00 -19.31
CA LYS A 67 7.73 7.21 -19.56
C LYS A 67 8.58 8.41 -19.98
N TYR A 68 9.75 8.56 -19.37
CA TYR A 68 10.63 9.73 -19.57
C TYR A 68 11.90 9.43 -20.34
N ASN A 69 12.02 8.21 -20.89
CA ASN A 69 13.21 7.75 -21.60
C ASN A 69 14.49 7.90 -20.76
N ILE A 70 14.45 7.49 -19.51
CA ILE A 70 15.56 7.53 -18.56
C ILE A 70 16.21 6.15 -18.55
N ASP A 71 17.51 6.06 -18.74
CA ASP A 71 18.25 4.82 -18.56
C ASP A 71 18.56 4.53 -17.08
N ALA A 72 19.03 3.31 -16.79
CA ALA A 72 19.31 2.92 -15.43
C ALA A 72 20.48 3.69 -14.81
N ASP A 73 21.40 4.25 -15.59
CA ASP A 73 22.55 5.00 -15.08
C ASP A 73 22.13 6.36 -14.51
N HIS A 74 21.02 6.91 -14.99
CA HIS A 74 20.40 8.13 -14.48
C HIS A 74 19.45 7.88 -13.28
N VAL A 75 19.31 6.66 -12.81
CA VAL A 75 18.64 6.36 -11.54
C VAL A 75 19.69 6.37 -10.43
N VAL A 76 19.62 7.35 -9.55
CA VAL A 76 20.66 7.65 -8.55
C VAL A 76 20.06 7.81 -7.16
N ARG A 77 20.90 7.69 -6.13
CA ARG A 77 20.52 7.96 -4.74
C ARG A 77 20.67 9.45 -4.42
N HIS A 78 19.97 9.94 -3.44
CA HIS A 78 20.21 11.27 -2.87
C HIS A 78 21.68 11.40 -2.40
N TYR A 79 22.24 10.30 -1.87
CA TYR A 79 23.64 10.19 -1.52
C TYR A 79 24.58 10.56 -2.69
N ASP A 80 24.31 10.05 -3.89
CA ASP A 80 25.16 10.29 -5.06
C ASP A 80 25.13 11.77 -5.52
N VAL A 81 24.11 12.51 -5.07
CA VAL A 81 23.93 13.94 -5.42
C VAL A 81 24.50 14.86 -4.33
N THR A 82 24.24 14.58 -3.05
CA THR A 82 24.54 15.54 -1.96
C THR A 82 25.42 14.96 -0.84
N GLY A 83 25.73 13.67 -0.85
CA GLY A 83 26.42 12.99 0.25
C GLY A 83 25.54 12.67 1.45
N LYS A 84 24.25 13.03 1.42
CA LYS A 84 23.31 12.66 2.48
C LYS A 84 23.14 11.13 2.50
N ASP A 85 23.19 10.52 3.69
CA ASP A 85 22.93 9.07 3.86
C ASP A 85 21.47 8.71 3.54
N CYS A 86 21.12 8.76 2.25
CA CYS A 86 19.76 8.53 1.78
C CYS A 86 19.75 7.81 0.43
N PRO A 87 19.10 6.66 0.34
CA PRO A 87 18.49 5.89 1.44
C PRO A 87 19.55 5.20 2.30
N GLU A 88 19.51 5.44 3.62
CA GLU A 88 20.53 4.97 4.55
C GLU A 88 20.86 3.48 4.41
N PRO A 89 19.89 2.53 4.31
CA PRO A 89 20.24 1.11 4.17
C PRO A 89 21.08 0.80 2.94
N TRP A 90 20.89 1.55 1.84
CA TRP A 90 21.61 1.32 0.59
C TRP A 90 22.93 2.10 0.49
N VAL A 91 23.14 3.05 1.39
CA VAL A 91 24.45 3.71 1.57
C VAL A 91 25.34 2.86 2.46
N LEU A 92 24.81 2.31 3.55
CA LEU A 92 25.53 1.45 4.47
C LEU A 92 25.84 0.06 3.88
N ASP A 93 24.98 -0.43 2.99
CA ASP A 93 25.16 -1.70 2.27
C ASP A 93 25.00 -1.49 0.76
N GLU A 94 26.10 -1.22 0.11
CA GLU A 94 26.19 -1.00 -1.33
C GLU A 94 25.69 -2.20 -2.16
N SER A 95 25.70 -3.42 -1.60
CA SER A 95 25.19 -4.60 -2.30
C SER A 95 23.69 -4.53 -2.57
N GLN A 96 22.92 -3.91 -1.67
CA GLN A 96 21.48 -3.69 -1.85
C GLN A 96 21.22 -2.71 -2.98
N TRP A 97 21.98 -1.63 -3.05
CA TRP A 97 21.90 -0.68 -4.16
C TRP A 97 22.22 -1.32 -5.51
N LYS A 98 23.32 -2.07 -5.58
CA LYS A 98 23.70 -2.82 -6.79
C LYS A 98 22.63 -3.82 -7.21
N SER A 99 22.04 -4.54 -6.25
CA SER A 99 20.93 -5.45 -6.51
C SER A 99 19.70 -4.74 -7.08
N PHE A 100 19.34 -3.60 -6.51
CA PHE A 100 18.24 -2.76 -7.02
C PHE A 100 18.52 -2.32 -8.47
N LYS A 101 19.71 -1.78 -8.75
CA LYS A 101 20.12 -1.33 -10.10
C LYS A 101 20.07 -2.48 -11.12
N ALA A 102 20.56 -3.65 -10.77
CA ALA A 102 20.50 -4.83 -11.62
C ALA A 102 19.07 -5.21 -12.01
N ARG A 103 18.13 -5.06 -11.07
CA ARG A 103 16.71 -5.33 -11.33
C ARG A 103 16.06 -4.32 -12.30
N LEU A 104 16.56 -3.09 -12.38
CA LEU A 104 16.03 -2.10 -13.33
C LEU A 104 16.34 -2.49 -14.79
N THR A 105 17.49 -3.12 -15.04
CA THR A 105 17.93 -3.54 -16.38
C THR A 105 17.54 -4.98 -16.73
N ALA A 106 17.15 -5.78 -15.72
CA ALA A 106 16.71 -7.14 -15.96
C ALA A 106 15.46 -7.14 -16.86
N LYS A 107 15.46 -7.95 -17.92
CA LYS A 107 14.26 -8.26 -18.67
C LYS A 107 13.24 -8.84 -17.70
N GLU A 108 12.07 -8.26 -17.66
CA GLU A 108 10.98 -8.86 -16.90
C GLU A 108 10.66 -10.21 -17.53
N THR A 109 10.95 -11.30 -16.82
CA THR A 109 10.09 -12.46 -16.94
C THR A 109 8.77 -12.00 -16.33
N PRO A 110 7.65 -12.05 -17.09
CA PRO A 110 6.35 -11.74 -16.51
C PRO A 110 6.25 -12.58 -15.23
N LYS A 111 6.12 -11.95 -14.06
CA LYS A 111 5.59 -12.67 -12.91
C LYS A 111 4.22 -13.13 -13.39
N GLU A 112 4.06 -14.40 -13.70
CA GLU A 112 2.75 -15.00 -13.78
C GLU A 112 2.09 -14.65 -12.44
N GLU A 113 1.20 -13.67 -12.47
CA GLU A 113 0.24 -13.49 -11.40
C GLU A 113 -0.56 -14.79 -11.41
N LYS A 114 -0.13 -15.74 -10.58
CA LYS A 114 -0.92 -16.94 -10.38
C LYS A 114 -2.29 -16.46 -9.92
N PRO A 115 -3.34 -16.66 -10.72
CA PRO A 115 -4.66 -16.31 -10.27
C PRO A 115 -4.91 -17.04 -8.96
N MET A 116 -5.48 -16.32 -8.00
CA MET A 116 -5.84 -16.88 -6.70
C MET A 116 -6.71 -18.10 -6.94
N THR A 117 -6.34 -19.22 -6.38
CA THR A 117 -7.16 -20.44 -6.46
C THR A 117 -8.44 -20.26 -5.64
N ASP A 118 -9.51 -20.98 -6.00
CA ASP A 118 -10.76 -20.97 -5.24
C ASP A 118 -10.54 -21.28 -3.76
N LYS A 119 -9.59 -22.16 -3.44
CA LYS A 119 -9.22 -22.50 -2.07
C LYS A 119 -8.58 -21.31 -1.33
N GLU A 120 -7.69 -20.59 -1.97
CA GLU A 120 -7.05 -19.40 -1.38
C GLU A 120 -8.04 -18.26 -1.22
N PHE A 121 -8.91 -18.06 -2.21
CA PHE A 121 -9.99 -17.09 -2.15
C PHE A 121 -10.97 -17.41 -1.01
N THR A 122 -11.39 -18.66 -0.90
CA THR A 122 -12.28 -19.12 0.19
C THR A 122 -11.64 -18.95 1.56
N ALA A 123 -10.36 -19.28 1.70
CA ALA A 123 -9.63 -19.09 2.94
C ALA A 123 -9.50 -17.60 3.31
N PHE A 124 -9.22 -16.73 2.34
CA PHE A 124 -9.20 -15.29 2.54
C PHE A 124 -10.57 -14.75 2.97
N LEU A 125 -11.63 -15.16 2.29
CA LEU A 125 -13.01 -14.72 2.60
C LEU A 125 -13.43 -15.16 3.99
N ASN A 126 -13.15 -16.40 4.38
CA ASN A 126 -13.46 -16.91 5.72
C ASN A 126 -12.73 -16.14 6.82
N ARG A 127 -11.43 -15.81 6.60
CA ARG A 127 -10.65 -15.01 7.54
C ARG A 127 -11.23 -13.59 7.67
N TYR A 128 -11.55 -12.95 6.55
CA TYR A 128 -12.16 -11.62 6.53
C TYR A 128 -13.51 -11.60 7.25
N GLN A 129 -14.37 -12.60 7.01
CA GLN A 129 -15.67 -12.72 7.67
C GLN A 129 -15.52 -12.96 9.18
N ALA A 130 -14.57 -13.80 9.60
CA ALA A 130 -14.27 -14.04 11.01
C ALA A 130 -13.76 -12.77 11.72
N GLU A 131 -12.92 -12.00 11.05
CA GLU A 131 -12.43 -10.71 11.56
C GLU A 131 -13.59 -9.71 11.75
N LYS A 132 -14.47 -9.59 10.76
CA LYS A 132 -15.66 -8.73 10.80
C LYS A 132 -16.65 -9.18 11.88
N ALA A 133 -16.83 -10.48 12.06
CA ALA A 133 -17.72 -11.05 13.08
C ALA A 133 -17.30 -10.67 14.51
N ASN A 134 -16.01 -10.45 14.76
CA ASN A 134 -15.47 -10.09 16.07
C ASN A 134 -15.48 -8.57 16.35
N GLN A 135 -15.87 -7.76 15.40
CA GLN A 135 -15.91 -6.29 15.55
C GLN A 135 -17.21 -5.85 16.26
N LYS A 136 -17.13 -4.74 16.99
CA LYS A 136 -18.32 -4.11 17.59
C LYS A 136 -19.17 -3.43 16.52
N PRO A 137 -20.45 -3.16 16.77
CA PRO A 137 -21.27 -2.32 15.90
C PRO A 137 -20.59 -0.96 15.63
N HIS A 138 -20.71 -0.45 14.42
CA HIS A 138 -20.27 0.91 14.16
C HIS A 138 -21.08 1.92 14.99
N PRO A 139 -20.49 3.08 15.38
CA PRO A 139 -21.17 4.06 16.24
C PRO A 139 -22.55 4.49 15.72
N TYR A 140 -22.70 4.64 14.40
CA TYR A 140 -23.96 5.03 13.78
C TYR A 140 -25.07 3.97 13.90
N ALA A 141 -24.71 2.71 14.13
CA ALA A 141 -25.65 1.58 14.18
C ALA A 141 -25.79 1.00 15.61
N ALA A 142 -25.00 1.45 16.57
CA ALA A 142 -24.89 0.82 17.88
C ALA A 142 -26.24 0.83 18.64
N GLU A 143 -26.95 1.94 18.63
CA GLU A 143 -28.26 2.09 19.30
C GLU A 143 -29.32 1.20 18.63
N ALA A 144 -29.42 1.22 17.30
CA ALA A 144 -30.36 0.38 16.56
C ALA A 144 -30.06 -1.11 16.72
N TRP A 145 -28.77 -1.46 16.76
CA TRP A 145 -28.34 -2.84 17.01
C TRP A 145 -28.77 -3.32 18.40
N GLN A 146 -28.53 -2.48 19.43
CA GLN A 146 -28.93 -2.82 20.80
C GLN A 146 -30.46 -2.97 20.91
N ALA A 147 -31.22 -2.03 20.38
CA ALA A 147 -32.68 -2.07 20.37
C ALA A 147 -33.24 -3.33 19.67
N ALA A 148 -32.65 -3.71 18.54
CA ALA A 148 -33.05 -4.92 17.81
C ALA A 148 -32.70 -6.21 18.57
N THR A 149 -31.60 -6.18 19.31
CA THR A 149 -31.19 -7.31 20.19
C THR A 149 -32.13 -7.44 21.38
N ASP A 150 -32.43 -6.33 22.07
CA ASP A 150 -33.31 -6.31 23.23
C ASP A 150 -34.74 -6.72 22.87
N ALA A 151 -35.17 -6.38 21.65
CA ALA A 151 -36.46 -6.79 21.10
C ALA A 151 -36.50 -8.26 20.60
N GLY A 152 -35.38 -9.00 20.69
CA GLY A 152 -35.30 -10.39 20.23
C GLY A 152 -35.38 -10.55 18.70
N ILE A 153 -35.23 -9.46 17.95
CA ILE A 153 -35.22 -9.48 16.47
C ILE A 153 -33.89 -10.04 15.96
N MET A 154 -32.81 -9.68 16.63
CA MET A 154 -31.44 -10.17 16.36
C MET A 154 -30.88 -10.91 17.57
N ASP A 155 -29.87 -11.75 17.33
CA ASP A 155 -29.23 -12.56 18.39
C ASP A 155 -28.13 -11.81 19.16
N GLY A 156 -27.85 -10.55 18.79
CA GLY A 156 -26.82 -9.72 19.43
C GLY A 156 -25.38 -10.08 19.05
N THR A 157 -25.18 -11.04 18.15
CA THR A 157 -23.85 -11.47 17.73
C THR A 157 -23.47 -10.99 16.34
N LYS A 158 -22.17 -10.85 16.08
CA LYS A 158 -21.60 -10.61 14.75
C LYS A 158 -22.18 -9.40 14.01
N PRO A 159 -22.23 -8.20 14.59
CA PRO A 159 -22.91 -7.04 14.02
C PRO A 159 -22.40 -6.59 12.64
N GLN A 160 -21.16 -6.90 12.30
CA GLN A 160 -20.56 -6.55 11.01
C GLN A 160 -20.48 -7.72 10.01
N SER A 161 -21.16 -8.83 10.30
CA SER A 161 -21.23 -9.96 9.36
C SER A 161 -22.21 -9.67 8.22
N PRO A 162 -21.99 -10.23 7.02
CA PRO A 162 -22.95 -10.17 5.92
C PRO A 162 -24.28 -10.79 6.33
N LEU A 163 -25.37 -10.17 5.92
CA LEU A 163 -26.73 -10.68 6.11
C LEU A 163 -27.16 -11.41 4.83
N THR A 164 -27.60 -12.68 4.97
CA THR A 164 -28.17 -13.41 3.84
C THR A 164 -29.63 -13.00 3.59
N ARG A 165 -30.12 -13.23 2.36
CA ARG A 165 -31.53 -12.99 2.02
C ARG A 165 -32.50 -13.81 2.87
N GLU A 166 -32.11 -15.04 3.23
CA GLU A 166 -32.87 -15.90 4.13
C GLU A 166 -32.97 -15.34 5.55
N GLN A 167 -31.86 -14.85 6.08
CA GLN A 167 -31.82 -14.19 7.41
C GLN A 167 -32.68 -12.94 7.41
N LEU A 168 -32.64 -12.13 6.34
CA LEU A 168 -33.53 -10.99 6.17
C LEU A 168 -35.00 -11.41 6.15
N ALA A 169 -35.35 -12.48 5.47
CA ALA A 169 -36.74 -13.00 5.44
C ALA A 169 -37.23 -13.39 6.84
N VAL A 170 -36.38 -14.03 7.64
CA VAL A 170 -36.70 -14.38 9.05
C VAL A 170 -36.90 -13.11 9.89
N ILE A 171 -36.06 -12.09 9.73
CA ILE A 171 -36.21 -10.80 10.41
C ILE A 171 -37.54 -10.13 10.05
N LEU A 172 -37.86 -10.06 8.77
CA LEU A 172 -39.14 -9.49 8.28
C LEU A 172 -40.34 -10.25 8.84
N GLN A 173 -40.26 -11.58 8.95
CA GLN A 173 -41.30 -12.40 9.55
C GLN A 173 -41.49 -12.08 11.05
N ARG A 174 -40.40 -11.96 11.82
CA ARG A 174 -40.45 -11.57 13.24
C ARG A 174 -41.05 -10.19 13.47
N LEU A 175 -40.85 -9.30 12.51
CA LEU A 175 -41.44 -7.94 12.52
C LEU A 175 -42.90 -7.93 12.05
N GLY A 176 -43.49 -9.06 11.67
CA GLY A 176 -44.83 -9.13 11.14
C GLY A 176 -45.01 -8.53 9.73
N LEU A 177 -43.91 -8.30 9.00
CA LEU A 177 -43.90 -7.65 7.68
C LEU A 177 -44.09 -8.63 6.51
N THR A 178 -44.23 -9.93 6.78
CA THR A 178 -44.42 -10.97 5.72
C THR A 178 -45.90 -11.28 5.45
N GLY A 179 -46.85 -10.50 5.99
CA GLY A 179 -48.30 -10.64 5.73
C GLY A 179 -48.67 -10.21 4.31
N LYS A 180 -49.76 -10.80 3.79
CA LYS A 180 -50.35 -10.45 2.49
C LYS A 180 -50.71 -8.96 2.44
N GLY A 181 -49.96 -8.17 1.69
CA GLY A 181 -50.42 -6.81 1.42
C GLY A 181 -49.40 -5.67 1.32
N VAL A 182 -48.15 -5.95 0.93
CA VAL A 182 -47.33 -4.89 0.35
C VAL A 182 -47.67 -4.84 -1.14
N LYS A 183 -48.62 -3.94 -1.49
CA LYS A 183 -48.90 -3.52 -2.86
C LYS A 183 -47.86 -2.49 -3.30
#